data_7f6c30f955208249f8197485bd0876e7
#
_entry.id   7f6c30f955208249f8197485bd0876e7
#
_cell.length_a   1.000
_cell.length_b   1.000
_cell.length_c   1.000
_cell.angle_alpha   90.00
_cell.angle_beta   90.00
_cell.angle_gamma   90.00
#
_symmetry.space_group_name_H-M   'P 1'
#
loop_
_entity.id
_entity.type
_entity.pdbx_description
1 polymer ?
#
loop_
_entity_poly.entity_id
_entity_poly.type
_entity_poly.pdbx_seq_one_letter_code
_entity_poly.pdbx_strand_id
1 'polypeptide(L)'
;MTFADELRSSKGPQLTKEEIAGRQYWLNFHVKAVLEELKRLARSQNNAGKYSVSGYLAYDGYDKDYWRLLPIKDKLRPRDDIGAGSFGVKDVCYSNCINDLRSEIEKGLKQLGFKASVKKVDVPFYKETEGFLCRKKLEKDGTDTTLRIDFSW
;
A
#
# COMPACT_ATOMS: atom_id res chain seq x y z
N MET A 1 0.01 38.21 -20.63
CA MET A 1 0.22 36.87 -20.04
C MET A 1 1.70 36.65 -19.84
N THR A 2 2.14 36.34 -18.64
CA THR A 2 3.54 36.06 -18.35
C THR A 2 3.88 34.61 -18.68
N PHE A 3 5.16 34.28 -18.84
CA PHE A 3 5.63 32.91 -19.02
C PHE A 3 5.18 31.99 -17.86
N ALA A 4 5.15 32.53 -16.64
CA ALA A 4 4.62 31.78 -15.50
C ALA A 4 3.12 31.47 -15.63
N ASP A 5 2.34 32.36 -16.23
CA ASP A 5 0.92 32.13 -16.50
C ASP A 5 0.74 31.07 -17.59
N GLU A 6 1.60 31.08 -18.60
CA GLU A 6 1.63 30.03 -19.62
C GLU A 6 1.95 28.66 -19.02
N LEU A 7 2.94 28.58 -18.12
CA LEU A 7 3.27 27.34 -17.43
C LEU A 7 2.14 26.86 -16.51
N ARG A 8 1.42 27.76 -15.86
CA ARG A 8 0.27 27.40 -15.04
C ARG A 8 -0.91 26.90 -15.88
N SER A 9 -1.12 27.47 -17.06
CA SER A 9 -2.19 27.06 -17.97
C SER A 9 -1.85 25.80 -18.75
N SER A 10 -0.57 25.50 -18.95
CA SER A 10 -0.06 24.31 -19.65
C SER A 10 0.31 23.17 -18.71
N LYS A 11 -0.40 22.98 -17.61
CA LYS A 11 -0.24 21.84 -16.70
C LYS A 11 -0.51 20.52 -17.44
N GLY A 12 0.51 19.97 -18.11
CA GLY A 12 0.50 18.64 -18.69
C GLY A 12 -0.76 18.25 -19.47
N PRO A 13 -0.85 17.06 -20.02
CA PRO A 13 -2.07 16.61 -20.67
C PRO A 13 -3.18 16.54 -19.62
N GLN A 14 -4.21 17.38 -19.78
CA GLN A 14 -5.40 17.30 -18.96
C GLN A 14 -6.08 15.96 -19.19
N LEU A 15 -6.42 15.29 -18.10
CA LEU A 15 -7.15 14.03 -18.15
C LEU A 15 -8.54 14.27 -18.76
N THR A 16 -8.95 13.38 -19.64
CA THR A 16 -10.33 13.38 -20.16
C THR A 16 -11.33 13.03 -19.06
N LYS A 17 -12.60 13.34 -19.28
CA LYS A 17 -13.67 12.96 -18.35
C LYS A 17 -13.73 11.44 -18.13
N GLU A 18 -13.49 10.66 -19.19
CA GLU A 18 -13.46 9.21 -19.15
C GLU A 18 -12.29 8.69 -18.30
N GLU A 19 -11.12 9.30 -18.42
CA GLU A 19 -9.94 8.95 -17.62
C GLU A 19 -10.15 9.28 -16.14
N ILE A 20 -10.75 10.42 -15.82
CA ILE A 20 -11.11 10.80 -14.44
C ILE A 20 -12.11 9.80 -13.85
N ALA A 21 -13.15 9.47 -14.60
CA ALA A 21 -14.17 8.50 -14.18
C ALA A 21 -13.54 7.10 -13.97
N GLY A 22 -12.66 6.68 -14.87
CA GLY A 22 -11.94 5.41 -14.76
C GLY A 22 -11.05 5.35 -13.54
N ARG A 23 -10.32 6.42 -13.22
CA ARG A 23 -9.50 6.51 -12.01
C ARG A 23 -10.34 6.46 -10.74
N GLN A 24 -11.47 7.16 -10.71
CA GLN A 24 -12.38 7.16 -9.57
C GLN A 24 -13.01 5.78 -9.35
N TYR A 25 -13.43 5.12 -10.42
CA TYR A 25 -13.96 3.75 -10.36
C TYR A 25 -12.91 2.78 -9.81
N TRP A 26 -11.68 2.85 -10.33
CA TRP A 26 -10.56 2.04 -9.89
C TRP A 26 -10.25 2.27 -8.40
N LEU A 27 -10.16 3.55 -7.99
CA LEU A 27 -9.90 3.92 -6.61
C LEU A 27 -10.97 3.35 -5.67
N ASN A 28 -12.25 3.55 -6.00
CA ASN A 28 -13.36 3.06 -5.20
C ASN A 28 -13.35 1.53 -5.08
N PHE A 29 -13.06 0.84 -6.17
CA PHE A 29 -12.97 -0.63 -6.20
C PHE A 29 -11.87 -1.14 -5.25
N HIS A 30 -10.68 -0.57 -5.33
CA HIS A 30 -9.55 -1.00 -4.49
C HIS A 30 -9.70 -0.58 -3.03
N VAL A 31 -10.21 0.61 -2.76
CA VAL A 31 -10.51 1.05 -1.38
C VAL A 31 -11.49 0.09 -0.72
N LYS A 32 -12.56 -0.28 -1.42
CA LYS A 32 -13.53 -1.25 -0.90
C LYS A 32 -12.88 -2.60 -0.59
N ALA A 33 -12.06 -3.11 -1.51
CA ALA A 33 -11.35 -4.37 -1.33
C ALA A 33 -10.39 -4.33 -0.13
N VAL A 34 -9.64 -3.24 0.03
CA VAL A 34 -8.75 -3.04 1.18
C VAL A 34 -9.54 -2.99 2.48
N LEU A 35 -10.60 -2.21 2.55
CA LEU A 35 -11.42 -2.09 3.76
C LEU A 35 -12.07 -3.41 4.16
N GLU A 36 -12.51 -4.23 3.21
CA GLU A 36 -13.04 -5.57 3.49
C GLU A 36 -11.96 -6.48 4.11
N GLU A 37 -10.74 -6.45 3.57
CA GLU A 37 -9.61 -7.20 4.14
C GLU A 37 -9.24 -6.71 5.54
N LEU A 38 -9.22 -5.39 5.78
CA LEU A 38 -8.93 -4.83 7.08
C LEU A 38 -10.01 -5.19 8.12
N LYS A 39 -11.27 -5.22 7.73
CA LYS A 39 -12.36 -5.69 8.60
C LYS A 39 -12.20 -7.18 8.93
N ARG A 40 -11.82 -8.00 7.97
CA ARG A 40 -11.54 -9.42 8.19
C ARG A 40 -10.42 -9.61 9.21
N LEU A 41 -9.33 -8.87 9.06
CA LEU A 41 -8.21 -8.89 9.99
C LEU A 41 -8.61 -8.41 11.39
N ALA A 42 -9.42 -7.36 11.49
CA ALA A 42 -9.93 -6.86 12.78
C ALA A 42 -10.74 -7.94 13.51
N ARG A 43 -11.64 -8.63 12.80
CA ARG A 43 -12.41 -9.75 13.37
C ARG A 43 -11.50 -10.87 13.87
N SER A 44 -10.50 -11.24 13.06
CA SER A 44 -9.54 -12.29 13.42
C SER A 44 -8.73 -11.92 14.67
N GLN A 45 -8.25 -10.69 14.75
CA GLN A 45 -7.50 -10.19 15.91
C GLN A 45 -8.39 -10.07 17.16
N ASN A 46 -9.62 -9.61 17.00
CA ASN A 46 -10.57 -9.53 18.11
C ASN A 46 -10.88 -10.91 18.68
N ASN A 47 -11.05 -11.92 17.83
CA ASN A 47 -11.25 -13.32 18.26
C ASN A 47 -10.02 -13.87 19.00
N ALA A 48 -8.83 -13.36 18.70
CA ALA A 48 -7.58 -13.72 19.39
C ALA A 48 -7.32 -12.87 20.67
N GLY A 49 -8.26 -12.01 21.06
CA GLY A 49 -8.14 -11.14 22.24
C GLY A 49 -7.27 -9.91 22.04
N LYS A 50 -7.03 -9.52 20.79
CA LYS A 50 -6.26 -8.32 20.44
C LYS A 50 -7.20 -7.21 19.99
N TYR A 51 -6.74 -5.95 20.10
CA TYR A 51 -7.56 -4.76 19.84
C TYR A 51 -6.95 -3.82 18.79
N SER A 52 -5.97 -4.29 18.04
CA SER A 52 -5.28 -3.50 17.02
C SER A 52 -4.78 -4.34 15.88
N VAL A 53 -4.61 -3.67 14.75
CA VAL A 53 -3.99 -4.25 13.54
C VAL A 53 -2.95 -3.25 13.03
N SER A 54 -1.78 -3.74 12.68
CA SER A 54 -0.72 -2.97 12.06
C SER A 54 -0.08 -3.77 10.93
N GLY A 55 0.29 -3.11 9.85
CA GLY A 55 0.96 -3.77 8.74
C GLY A 55 1.28 -2.85 7.59
N TYR A 56 2.04 -3.39 6.64
CA TYR A 56 2.30 -2.76 5.35
C TYR A 56 1.32 -3.30 4.32
N LEU A 57 0.67 -2.41 3.59
CA LEU A 57 -0.26 -2.79 2.52
C LEU A 57 0.52 -3.39 1.35
N ALA A 58 0.12 -4.56 0.92
CA ALA A 58 0.69 -5.24 -0.24
C ALA A 58 -0.41 -5.68 -1.20
N TYR A 59 -0.10 -5.63 -2.48
CA TYR A 59 -0.99 -6.08 -3.54
C TYR A 59 -0.40 -7.30 -4.24
N ASP A 60 -1.17 -8.36 -4.31
CA ASP A 60 -0.82 -9.56 -5.06
C ASP A 60 -1.69 -9.62 -6.32
N GLY A 61 -1.09 -9.28 -7.47
CA GLY A 61 -1.76 -9.29 -8.76
C GLY A 61 -1.34 -10.43 -9.67
N TYR A 62 -0.52 -11.37 -9.20
CA TYR A 62 0.03 -12.44 -10.04
C TYR A 62 -1.02 -13.52 -10.35
N ASP A 63 -1.68 -14.08 -9.34
CA ASP A 63 -2.69 -15.11 -9.49
C ASP A 63 -4.11 -14.62 -9.20
N LYS A 64 -4.25 -13.66 -8.32
CA LYS A 64 -5.53 -13.09 -7.88
C LYS A 64 -5.32 -11.64 -7.49
N ASP A 65 -6.20 -10.77 -7.96
CA ASP A 65 -6.22 -9.37 -7.52
C ASP A 65 -6.70 -9.28 -6.08
N TYR A 66 -5.78 -9.35 -5.12
CA TYR A 66 -6.12 -9.19 -3.71
C TYR A 66 -5.11 -8.35 -2.94
N TRP A 67 -5.61 -7.74 -1.89
CA TRP A 67 -4.84 -6.94 -0.96
C TRP A 67 -4.58 -7.72 0.32
N ARG A 68 -3.43 -7.48 0.93
CA ARG A 68 -3.08 -8.06 2.23
C ARG A 68 -2.21 -7.11 3.03
N LEU A 69 -2.15 -7.31 4.34
CA LEU A 69 -1.19 -6.63 5.21
C LEU A 69 -0.02 -7.55 5.53
N LEU A 70 1.18 -7.03 5.34
CA LEU A 70 2.40 -7.68 5.76
C LEU A 70 2.74 -7.27 7.19
N PRO A 71 3.30 -8.18 8.00
CA PRO A 71 3.70 -7.84 9.36
C PRO A 71 4.80 -6.77 9.37
N ILE A 72 4.79 -5.93 10.40
CA ILE A 72 5.86 -4.96 10.62
C ILE A 72 7.09 -5.72 11.12
N LYS A 73 8.13 -5.78 10.30
CA LYS A 73 9.41 -6.42 10.61
C LYS A 73 10.55 -5.48 10.26
N ASP A 74 11.66 -5.59 10.95
CA ASP A 74 12.86 -4.80 10.66
C ASP A 74 13.44 -5.12 9.29
N LYS A 75 13.32 -6.38 8.85
CA LYS A 75 13.83 -6.85 7.56
C LYS A 75 12.79 -7.73 6.86
N LEU A 76 12.16 -7.22 5.83
CA LEU A 76 11.25 -7.97 4.97
C LEU A 76 12.03 -8.74 3.91
N ARG A 77 11.69 -10.00 3.73
CA ARG A 77 12.28 -10.88 2.71
C ARG A 77 11.26 -11.19 1.63
N PRO A 78 11.54 -10.90 0.35
CA PRO A 78 10.55 -11.04 -0.71
C PRO A 78 9.91 -12.43 -0.82
N ARG A 79 10.70 -13.49 -0.66
CA ARG A 79 10.18 -14.85 -0.76
C ARG A 79 9.30 -15.29 0.40
N ASP A 80 9.70 -14.91 1.62
CA ASP A 80 9.06 -15.42 2.84
C ASP A 80 7.86 -14.57 3.24
N ASP A 81 7.96 -13.26 3.04
CA ASP A 81 6.99 -12.31 3.55
C ASP A 81 6.00 -11.83 2.48
N ILE A 82 6.40 -11.82 1.20
CA ILE A 82 5.62 -11.21 0.11
C ILE A 82 5.15 -12.25 -0.91
N GLY A 83 5.88 -13.37 -1.02
CA GLY A 83 5.66 -14.33 -2.09
C GLY A 83 6.22 -13.85 -3.43
N ALA A 84 5.83 -14.48 -4.53
CA ALA A 84 6.29 -14.16 -5.88
C ALA A 84 5.58 -12.97 -6.52
N GLY A 85 4.60 -12.36 -5.82
CA GLY A 85 3.78 -11.27 -6.33
C GLY A 85 4.39 -9.88 -6.14
N SER A 86 3.74 -8.88 -6.69
CA SER A 86 4.11 -7.48 -6.55
C SER A 86 3.84 -6.98 -5.14
N PHE A 87 4.81 -6.32 -4.53
CA PHE A 87 4.65 -5.67 -3.22
C PHE A 87 4.13 -4.24 -3.36
N GLY A 88 4.58 -3.54 -4.37
CA GLY A 88 4.41 -2.10 -4.46
C GLY A 88 2.98 -1.67 -4.77
N VAL A 89 2.42 -0.88 -3.89
CA VAL A 89 1.15 -0.20 -4.14
C VAL A 89 1.28 0.75 -5.35
N LYS A 90 2.46 1.33 -5.56
CA LYS A 90 2.75 2.20 -6.71
C LYS A 90 2.56 1.52 -8.07
N ASP A 91 2.77 0.20 -8.15
CA ASP A 91 2.64 -0.54 -9.41
C ASP A 91 1.18 -0.72 -9.83
N VAL A 92 0.27 -0.66 -8.87
CA VAL A 92 -1.17 -0.71 -9.08
C VAL A 92 -1.76 0.67 -9.25
N CYS A 93 -1.20 1.65 -8.51
CA CYS A 93 -1.64 3.02 -8.54
C CYS A 93 -0.91 3.80 -9.62
N TYR A 94 -1.64 4.41 -10.52
CA TYR A 94 -1.10 5.50 -11.32
C TYR A 94 -0.43 6.52 -10.37
N SER A 95 0.68 7.11 -10.80
CA SER A 95 1.65 7.84 -9.98
C SER A 95 1.11 8.81 -8.91
N ASN A 96 -0.11 9.29 -9.05
CA ASN A 96 -0.73 10.22 -8.10
C ASN A 96 -1.84 9.61 -7.23
N CYS A 97 -2.17 8.33 -7.43
CA CYS A 97 -3.30 7.71 -6.73
C CYS A 97 -2.95 7.15 -5.35
N ILE A 98 -1.68 6.99 -5.01
CA ILE A 98 -1.28 6.46 -3.70
C ILE A 98 -1.72 7.39 -2.55
N ASN A 99 -1.66 8.71 -2.75
CA ASN A 99 -2.12 9.67 -1.76
C ASN A 99 -3.65 9.63 -1.59
N ASP A 100 -4.38 9.46 -2.68
CA ASP A 100 -5.84 9.31 -2.66
C ASP A 100 -6.23 7.98 -2.00
N LEU A 101 -5.54 6.90 -2.32
CA LEU A 101 -5.72 5.59 -1.69
C LEU A 101 -5.52 5.68 -0.18
N ARG A 102 -4.43 6.30 0.26
CA ARG A 102 -4.15 6.57 1.68
C ARG A 102 -5.28 7.31 2.36
N SER A 103 -5.68 8.43 1.78
CA SER A 103 -6.71 9.30 2.33
C SER A 103 -8.07 8.59 2.44
N GLU A 104 -8.48 7.88 1.41
CA GLU A 104 -9.75 7.16 1.37
C GLU A 104 -9.78 5.95 2.32
N ILE A 105 -8.69 5.22 2.46
CA ILE A 105 -8.57 4.12 3.44
C ILE A 105 -8.69 4.67 4.86
N GLU A 106 -7.94 5.73 5.18
CA GLU A 106 -7.99 6.34 6.51
C GLU A 106 -9.39 6.85 6.85
N LYS A 107 -10.02 7.55 5.92
CA LYS A 107 -11.41 8.03 6.04
C LYS A 107 -12.38 6.86 6.26
N GLY A 108 -12.25 5.80 5.48
CA GLY A 108 -13.10 4.61 5.59
C GLY A 108 -12.96 3.92 6.95
N LEU A 109 -11.74 3.78 7.46
CA LEU A 109 -11.50 3.21 8.80
C LEU A 109 -12.12 4.08 9.91
N LYS A 110 -11.95 5.39 9.83
CA LYS A 110 -12.56 6.31 10.79
C LYS A 110 -14.09 6.29 10.76
N GLN A 111 -14.68 6.18 9.57
CA GLN A 111 -16.13 6.03 9.40
C GLN A 111 -16.68 4.73 10.01
N LEU A 112 -15.85 3.67 10.06
CA LEU A 112 -16.17 2.41 10.72
C LEU A 112 -16.01 2.47 12.25
N GLY A 113 -15.56 3.60 12.80
CA GLY A 113 -15.36 3.80 14.21
C GLY A 113 -13.97 3.46 14.76
N PHE A 114 -13.03 3.12 13.89
CA PHE A 114 -11.66 2.82 14.30
C PHE A 114 -10.85 4.09 14.54
N LYS A 115 -9.89 3.99 15.46
CA LYS A 115 -8.77 4.93 15.54
C LYS A 115 -7.74 4.48 14.49
N ALA A 116 -7.48 5.29 13.50
CA ALA A 116 -6.70 4.88 12.35
C ALA A 116 -5.63 5.90 11.97
N SER A 117 -4.49 5.40 11.51
CA SER A 117 -3.41 6.16 10.91
C SER A 117 -2.92 5.40 9.68
N VAL A 118 -2.92 6.07 8.54
CA VAL A 118 -2.39 5.52 7.28
C VAL A 118 -1.32 6.45 6.76
N LYS A 119 -0.11 5.93 6.59
CA LYS A 119 1.07 6.70 6.18
C LYS A 119 1.73 6.10 4.96
N LYS A 120 2.17 6.96 4.04
CA LYS A 120 3.04 6.58 2.95
C LYS A 120 4.45 6.35 3.48
N VAL A 121 5.02 5.18 3.22
CA VAL A 121 6.34 4.77 3.71
C VAL A 121 7.15 4.10 2.62
N ASP A 122 8.47 4.20 2.73
CA ASP A 122 9.41 3.44 1.91
C ASP A 122 9.93 2.26 2.72
N VAL A 123 9.74 1.05 2.19
CA VAL A 123 10.08 -0.19 2.88
C VAL A 123 11.23 -0.88 2.16
N PRO A 124 12.35 -1.13 2.84
CA PRO A 124 13.46 -1.87 2.26
C PRO A 124 13.22 -3.37 2.28
N PHE A 125 13.64 -4.03 1.20
CA PHE A 125 13.66 -5.49 1.10
C PHE A 125 15.07 -6.01 1.25
N TYR A 126 15.17 -7.22 1.78
CA TYR A 126 16.42 -7.92 2.00
C TYR A 126 16.39 -9.28 1.31
N LYS A 127 17.50 -9.67 0.71
CA LYS A 127 17.71 -11.00 0.16
C LYS A 127 18.80 -11.73 0.93
N GLU A 128 18.72 -13.06 0.96
CA GLU A 128 19.80 -13.89 1.48
C GLU A 128 20.92 -13.99 0.45
N THR A 129 22.13 -13.67 0.87
CA THR A 129 23.36 -13.87 0.09
C THR A 129 24.30 -14.78 0.86
N GLU A 130 25.11 -15.57 0.11
CA GLU A 130 26.17 -16.36 0.72
C GLU A 130 27.35 -15.45 1.08
N GLY A 131 27.64 -15.34 2.38
CA GLY A 131 28.80 -14.65 2.88
C GLY A 131 30.02 -15.55 2.93
N PHE A 132 31.16 -15.00 3.41
CA PHE A 132 32.38 -15.73 3.66
C PHE A 132 32.14 -16.92 4.62
N LEU A 133 32.67 -18.12 4.30
CA LEU A 133 32.46 -19.37 5.04
C LEU A 133 31.01 -19.90 5.06
N CYS A 134 30.27 -19.75 3.95
CA CYS A 134 28.91 -20.24 3.82
C CYS A 134 27.89 -19.66 4.83
N ARG A 135 28.22 -18.55 5.45
CA ARG A 135 27.28 -17.84 6.34
C ARG A 135 26.25 -17.08 5.50
N LYS A 136 24.98 -17.37 5.73
CA LYS A 136 23.89 -16.61 5.13
C LYS A 136 23.89 -15.20 5.69
N LYS A 137 23.90 -14.20 4.80
CA LYS A 137 23.85 -12.79 5.14
C LYS A 137 22.63 -12.16 4.47
N LEU A 138 21.98 -11.24 5.16
CA LEU A 138 20.90 -10.44 4.58
C LEU A 138 21.47 -9.13 4.03
N GLU A 139 21.27 -8.91 2.73
CA GLU A 139 21.67 -7.67 2.06
C GLU A 139 20.41 -6.97 1.51
N LYS A 140 20.43 -5.64 1.56
CA LYS A 140 19.36 -4.83 1.00
C LYS A 140 19.26 -5.05 -0.51
N ASP A 141 18.09 -5.49 -0.99
CA ASP A 141 17.84 -5.78 -2.39
C ASP A 141 17.08 -4.66 -3.11
N GLY A 142 16.43 -3.80 -2.39
CA GLY A 142 15.69 -2.67 -2.93
C GLY A 142 14.79 -2.01 -1.91
N THR A 143 14.07 -1.00 -2.38
CA THR A 143 13.10 -0.25 -1.56
C THR A 143 11.82 -0.09 -2.37
N ASP A 144 10.68 -0.28 -1.74
CA ASP A 144 9.39 -0.04 -2.35
C ASP A 144 8.55 0.93 -1.52
N THR A 145 7.71 1.70 -2.19
CA THR A 145 6.79 2.64 -1.55
C THR A 145 5.44 1.97 -1.35
N THR A 146 4.94 2.01 -0.11
CA THR A 146 3.64 1.45 0.24
C THR A 146 2.95 2.30 1.31
N LEU A 147 1.86 1.78 1.85
CA LEU A 147 1.13 2.39 2.96
C LEU A 147 1.32 1.54 4.22
N ARG A 148 1.71 2.19 5.31
CA ARG A 148 1.63 1.61 6.63
C ARG A 148 0.27 1.93 7.23
N ILE A 149 -0.45 0.90 7.64
CA ILE A 149 -1.78 1.01 8.22
C ILE A 149 -1.72 0.54 9.67
N ASP A 150 -2.16 1.42 10.57
CA ASP A 150 -2.32 1.14 11.98
C ASP A 150 -3.73 1.53 12.38
N PHE A 151 -4.49 0.62 12.97
CA PHE A 151 -5.81 0.93 13.49
C PHE A 151 -6.17 0.09 14.71
N SER A 152 -7.07 0.60 15.51
CA SER A 152 -7.50 -0.01 16.77
C SER A 152 -8.96 0.31 17.08
N TRP A 153 -9.53 -0.49 17.99
CA TRP A 153 -10.91 -0.35 18.47
C TRP A 153 -11.06 -0.52 19.96
#